data_27edfcce17d33803468eeb29884f223c
#
_entry.id   27edfcce17d33803468eeb29884f223c
#
_cell.length_a   1.000
_cell.length_b   1.000
_cell.length_c   1.000
_cell.angle_alpha   90.00
_cell.angle_beta   90.00
_cell.angle_gamma   90.00
#
_symmetry.space_group_name_H-M   'P 1'
#
loop_
_entity.id
_entity.type
_entity.pdbx_description
1 polymer ?
#
loop_
_entity_poly.entity_id
_entity_poly.type
_entity_poly.pdbx_seq_one_letter_code
_entity_poly.pdbx_strand_id
1 'polypeptide(L)'
;MAQKQKNISFKHRLQYRFDNFMSKGGIAVFLALLCLFFIAFVIMSTVRMSVFWFFPDATVDGLSDLNWRVFFQIIDSGSLAELDAGSNLASKLVGIVTIFFGLVLFSSMVAFITQQFEERLTLLRKGRSAVLESGHTLVLGFGDRLVDMLRELIIANESESDAVVVVLAQNDKEQMDDYLREQISDWQSTRMIVRSGNTASLPTLRKVGVEQADSIVILSDAKPSQTLQVKELADARVIKAIMAVLAITGDRSGISIVAELHLMRNRELAESVQPGRVTTLDETELLARMLVQTSRSVGLSVVYSDLVGFEGNEFYFFRPKHGWGPLTFGQLQLHFQRSVPLGVRNLNHQIRLNPPPDYPMLPEDEVVILAEDDSTIKFYDKAVMVPKTLSYSEQRASVPKEKHLIIHWTTKTPIVLKEYASYLTSGSQLHLVVQQNSDALRRT
;
A
#
# COMPACT_ATOMS: atom_id res chain seq x y z
N MET A 1 22.07 -15.91 52.17
CA MET A 1 20.59 -15.92 52.06
C MET A 1 20.18 -17.06 51.12
N ALA A 2 19.71 -18.19 51.66
CA ALA A 2 19.31 -19.35 50.88
C ALA A 2 17.88 -19.07 50.27
N GLN A 3 17.77 -19.06 48.97
CA GLN A 3 16.48 -18.99 48.28
C GLN A 3 15.68 -20.27 48.59
N LYS A 4 14.57 -20.10 49.26
CA LYS A 4 13.57 -21.14 49.54
C LYS A 4 13.00 -21.59 48.18
N GLN A 5 13.39 -22.74 47.65
CA GLN A 5 12.76 -23.41 46.54
C GLN A 5 11.27 -23.64 46.86
N LYS A 6 10.39 -22.86 46.24
CA LYS A 6 8.95 -23.07 46.33
C LYS A 6 8.64 -24.45 45.73
N ASN A 7 8.15 -25.37 46.54
CA ASN A 7 7.64 -26.67 46.09
C ASN A 7 6.48 -26.42 45.10
N ILE A 8 6.77 -26.46 43.82
CA ILE A 8 5.78 -26.33 42.77
C ILE A 8 4.96 -27.63 42.72
N SER A 9 3.67 -27.56 43.05
CA SER A 9 2.72 -28.69 43.00
C SER A 9 2.80 -29.43 41.68
N PHE A 10 2.70 -30.76 41.73
CA PHE A 10 2.67 -31.65 40.56
C PHE A 10 1.64 -31.16 39.48
N LYS A 11 0.49 -30.69 39.95
CA LYS A 11 -0.55 -30.10 39.09
C LYS A 11 -0.04 -28.88 38.28
N HIS A 12 0.74 -28.00 38.91
CA HIS A 12 1.34 -26.84 38.21
C HIS A 12 2.43 -27.23 37.22
N ARG A 13 3.19 -28.27 37.49
CA ARG A 13 4.18 -28.80 36.53
C ARG A 13 3.52 -29.46 35.32
N LEU A 14 2.43 -30.18 35.55
CA LEU A 14 1.66 -30.81 34.47
C LEU A 14 1.00 -29.75 33.57
N GLN A 15 0.40 -28.74 34.20
CA GLN A 15 -0.21 -27.61 33.48
C GLN A 15 0.82 -26.86 32.67
N TYR A 16 1.97 -26.53 33.26
CA TYR A 16 3.06 -25.85 32.53
C TYR A 16 3.60 -26.68 31.36
N ARG A 17 3.73 -28.00 31.49
CA ARG A 17 4.15 -28.88 30.41
C ARG A 17 3.09 -28.94 29.30
N PHE A 18 1.83 -28.97 29.68
CA PHE A 18 0.71 -28.95 28.74
C PHE A 18 0.65 -27.62 27.98
N ASP A 19 0.73 -26.50 28.67
CA ASP A 19 0.76 -25.15 28.07
C ASP A 19 1.96 -24.98 27.13
N ASN A 20 3.13 -25.45 27.55
CA ASN A 20 4.35 -25.39 26.73
C ASN A 20 4.31 -26.36 25.52
N PHE A 21 3.56 -27.45 25.62
CA PHE A 21 3.29 -28.34 24.49
C PHE A 21 2.29 -27.73 23.52
N MET A 22 1.19 -27.18 24.00
CA MET A 22 0.21 -26.49 23.19
C MET A 22 0.80 -25.27 22.44
N SER A 23 1.79 -24.61 23.02
CA SER A 23 2.51 -23.50 22.40
C SER A 23 3.43 -23.88 21.21
N LYS A 24 3.72 -25.18 21.02
CA LYS A 24 4.58 -25.68 19.94
C LYS A 24 3.93 -25.64 18.53
N GLY A 25 2.68 -25.20 18.45
CA GLY A 25 1.96 -25.03 17.19
C GLY A 25 1.04 -26.19 16.83
N GLY A 26 0.22 -26.01 15.79
CA GLY A 26 -0.87 -26.91 15.41
C GLY A 26 -0.44 -28.36 15.12
N ILE A 27 0.75 -28.54 14.55
CA ILE A 27 1.28 -29.91 14.27
C ILE A 27 1.46 -30.72 15.54
N ALA A 28 1.95 -30.09 16.62
CA ALA A 28 2.15 -30.78 17.88
C ALA A 28 0.83 -31.21 18.51
N VAL A 29 -0.20 -30.35 18.43
CA VAL A 29 -1.55 -30.66 18.91
C VAL A 29 -2.19 -31.79 18.10
N PHE A 30 -2.06 -31.76 16.77
CA PHE A 30 -2.53 -32.83 15.90
C PHE A 30 -1.90 -34.17 16.22
N LEU A 31 -0.57 -34.21 16.38
CA LEU A 31 0.15 -35.41 16.75
C LEU A 31 -0.27 -35.94 18.15
N ALA A 32 -0.58 -35.05 19.09
CA ALA A 32 -1.10 -35.46 20.39
C ALA A 32 -2.49 -36.08 20.31
N LEU A 33 -3.39 -35.51 19.50
CA LEU A 33 -4.72 -36.08 19.26
C LEU A 33 -4.61 -37.43 18.59
N LEU A 34 -3.70 -37.59 17.63
CA LEU A 34 -3.40 -38.86 16.99
C LEU A 34 -2.85 -39.89 17.98
N CYS A 35 -1.93 -39.50 18.85
CA CYS A 35 -1.40 -40.38 19.91
C CYS A 35 -2.51 -40.79 20.88
N LEU A 36 -3.38 -39.84 21.28
CA LEU A 36 -4.53 -40.14 22.14
C LEU A 36 -5.51 -41.13 21.48
N PHE A 37 -5.72 -41.01 20.18
CA PHE A 37 -6.49 -41.98 19.40
C PHE A 37 -5.91 -43.41 19.47
N PHE A 38 -4.59 -43.55 19.27
CA PHE A 38 -3.92 -44.86 19.39
C PHE A 38 -3.95 -45.40 20.81
N ILE A 39 -3.79 -44.54 21.83
CA ILE A 39 -3.91 -44.96 23.23
C ILE A 39 -5.33 -45.47 23.52
N ALA A 40 -6.36 -44.74 23.09
CA ALA A 40 -7.74 -45.14 23.26
C ALA A 40 -8.04 -46.46 22.52
N PHE A 41 -7.52 -46.62 21.30
CA PHE A 41 -7.63 -47.87 20.53
C PHE A 41 -7.01 -49.04 21.29
N VAL A 42 -5.78 -48.92 21.82
CA VAL A 42 -5.11 -49.98 22.58
C VAL A 42 -5.89 -50.33 23.84
N ILE A 43 -6.34 -49.31 24.60
CA ILE A 43 -7.13 -49.54 25.81
C ILE A 43 -8.42 -50.25 25.51
N MET A 44 -9.20 -49.78 24.52
CA MET A 44 -10.48 -50.38 24.18
C MET A 44 -10.34 -51.78 23.57
N SER A 45 -9.27 -52.03 22.81
CA SER A 45 -8.95 -53.38 22.31
C SER A 45 -8.63 -54.34 23.46
N THR A 46 -7.85 -53.90 24.45
CA THR A 46 -7.54 -54.72 25.63
C THR A 46 -8.76 -54.99 26.51
N VAL A 47 -9.62 -53.98 26.68
CA VAL A 47 -10.89 -54.16 27.41
C VAL A 47 -11.80 -55.16 26.69
N ARG A 48 -11.98 -55.02 25.38
CA ARG A 48 -12.83 -55.91 24.57
C ARG A 48 -12.30 -57.33 24.54
N MET A 49 -10.98 -57.49 24.43
CA MET A 49 -10.33 -58.80 24.50
C MET A 49 -10.52 -59.44 25.87
N SER A 50 -10.42 -58.66 26.97
CA SER A 50 -10.67 -59.19 28.35
C SER A 50 -12.12 -59.62 28.51
N VAL A 51 -13.06 -58.84 28.03
CA VAL A 51 -14.50 -59.18 28.06
C VAL A 51 -14.78 -60.43 27.24
N PHE A 52 -14.19 -60.56 26.04
CA PHE A 52 -14.32 -61.78 25.21
C PHE A 52 -13.79 -63.02 25.93
N TRP A 53 -12.73 -62.93 26.72
CA TRP A 53 -12.19 -64.04 27.52
C TRP A 53 -13.18 -64.53 28.56
N PHE A 54 -13.91 -63.63 29.25
CA PHE A 54 -14.87 -64.00 30.31
C PHE A 54 -16.27 -64.32 29.74
N PHE A 55 -16.63 -63.70 28.62
CA PHE A 55 -17.94 -63.84 27.97
C PHE A 55 -17.73 -64.08 26.46
N PRO A 56 -17.40 -65.34 26.08
CA PRO A 56 -17.17 -65.69 24.67
C PRO A 56 -18.36 -65.34 23.80
N ASP A 57 -18.08 -64.75 22.65
CA ASP A 57 -19.07 -64.31 21.68
C ASP A 57 -18.90 -65.08 20.39
N ALA A 58 -19.98 -65.87 19.99
CA ALA A 58 -19.97 -66.72 18.82
C ALA A 58 -19.93 -65.90 17.48
N THR A 59 -20.14 -64.63 17.52
CA THR A 59 -20.08 -63.70 16.35
C THR A 59 -18.71 -63.16 16.01
N VAL A 60 -17.68 -63.57 16.76
CA VAL A 60 -16.33 -63.04 16.62
C VAL A 60 -15.41 -64.14 16.08
N ASP A 61 -14.75 -63.85 14.93
CA ASP A 61 -13.86 -64.76 14.23
C ASP A 61 -12.38 -64.69 14.67
N GLY A 62 -12.12 -64.21 15.90
CA GLY A 62 -10.78 -64.15 16.48
C GLY A 62 -10.30 -62.77 16.83
N LEU A 63 -9.01 -62.66 17.25
CA LEU A 63 -8.43 -61.44 17.77
C LEU A 63 -8.35 -60.29 16.73
N SER A 64 -8.20 -60.62 15.47
CA SER A 64 -8.15 -59.60 14.41
C SER A 64 -9.51 -58.94 14.21
N ASP A 65 -10.59 -59.72 14.29
CA ASP A 65 -11.97 -59.21 14.19
C ASP A 65 -12.32 -58.31 15.38
N LEU A 66 -11.89 -58.68 16.61
CA LEU A 66 -12.06 -57.81 17.80
C LEU A 66 -11.41 -56.46 17.64
N ASN A 67 -10.16 -56.42 17.19
CA ASN A 67 -9.44 -55.17 16.98
C ASN A 67 -10.05 -54.34 15.84
N TRP A 68 -10.50 -55.02 14.78
CA TRP A 68 -11.15 -54.38 13.65
C TRP A 68 -12.48 -53.72 14.05
N ARG A 69 -13.27 -54.36 14.88
CA ARG A 69 -14.52 -53.80 15.45
C ARG A 69 -14.23 -52.56 16.30
N VAL A 70 -13.22 -52.62 17.19
CA VAL A 70 -12.82 -51.44 17.98
C VAL A 70 -12.37 -50.29 17.12
N PHE A 71 -11.58 -50.56 16.08
CA PHE A 71 -11.11 -49.54 15.15
C PHE A 71 -12.26 -48.82 14.45
N PHE A 72 -13.21 -49.61 13.89
CA PHE A 72 -14.39 -49.04 13.23
C PHE A 72 -15.29 -48.29 14.20
N GLN A 73 -15.52 -48.81 15.41
CA GLN A 73 -16.35 -48.15 16.41
C GLN A 73 -15.79 -46.84 16.92
N ILE A 74 -14.46 -46.65 16.89
CA ILE A 74 -13.84 -45.34 17.22
C ILE A 74 -14.04 -44.35 16.07
N ILE A 75 -14.01 -44.81 14.80
CA ILE A 75 -14.11 -43.92 13.63
C ILE A 75 -15.57 -43.66 13.25
N ASP A 76 -16.41 -44.67 13.28
CA ASP A 76 -17.80 -44.61 12.85
C ASP A 76 -18.75 -44.99 13.97
N SER A 77 -19.49 -44.02 14.48
CA SER A 77 -20.51 -44.24 15.51
C SER A 77 -21.70 -45.10 15.07
N GLY A 78 -21.92 -45.22 13.76
CA GLY A 78 -22.98 -46.06 13.19
C GLY A 78 -22.68 -47.57 13.19
N SER A 79 -21.40 -47.92 13.32
CA SER A 79 -20.92 -49.30 13.20
C SER A 79 -21.40 -50.29 14.28
N LEU A 80 -21.94 -49.78 15.40
CA LEU A 80 -22.48 -50.65 16.48
C LEU A 80 -23.62 -51.56 16.00
N ALA A 81 -24.55 -51.00 15.20
CA ALA A 81 -25.71 -51.71 14.73
C ALA A 81 -25.36 -52.87 13.79
N GLU A 82 -24.27 -52.73 13.03
CA GLU A 82 -23.81 -53.76 12.08
C GLU A 82 -22.85 -54.76 12.75
N LEU A 83 -21.83 -54.25 13.46
CA LEU A 83 -20.74 -55.09 13.99
C LEU A 83 -21.12 -55.89 15.23
N ASP A 84 -21.99 -55.36 16.09
CA ASP A 84 -22.40 -56.00 17.35
C ASP A 84 -23.88 -56.39 17.38
N ALA A 85 -24.57 -56.42 16.25
CA ALA A 85 -26.01 -56.75 16.19
C ALA A 85 -26.34 -58.14 16.81
N GLY A 86 -25.56 -59.15 16.49
CA GLY A 86 -25.69 -60.52 17.00
C GLY A 86 -24.90 -60.79 18.29
N SER A 87 -24.13 -59.86 18.81
CA SER A 87 -23.23 -60.02 19.93
C SER A 87 -23.97 -60.15 21.28
N ASN A 88 -23.29 -60.71 22.28
CA ASN A 88 -23.79 -60.77 23.65
C ASN A 88 -23.89 -59.36 24.29
N LEU A 89 -24.60 -59.25 25.42
CA LEU A 89 -24.82 -57.96 26.10
C LEU A 89 -23.51 -57.29 26.56
N ALA A 90 -22.53 -58.05 27.00
CA ALA A 90 -21.25 -57.54 27.48
C ALA A 90 -20.47 -56.91 26.32
N SER A 91 -20.39 -57.56 25.16
CA SER A 91 -19.78 -57.04 23.94
C SER A 91 -20.47 -55.75 23.45
N LYS A 92 -21.81 -55.68 23.50
CA LYS A 92 -22.58 -54.47 23.15
C LYS A 92 -22.28 -53.29 24.08
N LEU A 93 -22.18 -53.53 25.39
CA LEU A 93 -21.82 -52.46 26.35
C LEU A 93 -20.43 -51.90 26.08
N VAL A 94 -19.43 -52.76 25.84
CA VAL A 94 -18.08 -52.31 25.46
C VAL A 94 -18.10 -51.54 24.14
N GLY A 95 -18.88 -51.98 23.16
CA GLY A 95 -19.08 -51.25 21.90
C GLY A 95 -19.62 -49.84 22.10
N ILE A 96 -20.67 -49.69 22.92
CA ILE A 96 -21.26 -48.39 23.25
C ILE A 96 -20.20 -47.45 23.89
N VAL A 97 -19.43 -47.95 24.86
CA VAL A 97 -18.36 -47.16 25.49
C VAL A 97 -17.28 -46.77 24.48
N THR A 98 -16.89 -47.70 23.61
CA THR A 98 -15.89 -47.47 22.56
C THR A 98 -16.34 -46.35 21.60
N ILE A 99 -17.61 -46.43 21.14
CA ILE A 99 -18.20 -45.39 20.27
C ILE A 99 -18.25 -44.05 20.97
N PHE A 100 -18.60 -44.00 22.25
CA PHE A 100 -18.63 -42.75 22.99
C PHE A 100 -17.23 -42.06 23.05
N PHE A 101 -16.18 -42.85 23.34
CA PHE A 101 -14.79 -42.37 23.26
C PHE A 101 -14.40 -41.95 21.84
N GLY A 102 -14.79 -42.75 20.84
CA GLY A 102 -14.54 -42.43 19.44
C GLY A 102 -15.19 -41.13 19.00
N LEU A 103 -16.45 -40.91 19.38
CA LEU A 103 -17.19 -39.67 19.07
C LEU A 103 -16.50 -38.45 19.66
N VAL A 104 -16.04 -38.49 20.90
CA VAL A 104 -15.33 -37.39 21.56
C VAL A 104 -13.99 -37.12 20.88
N LEU A 105 -13.21 -38.13 20.58
CA LEU A 105 -11.93 -38.01 19.89
C LEU A 105 -12.05 -37.49 18.47
N PHE A 106 -12.97 -38.05 17.70
CA PHE A 106 -13.21 -37.65 16.33
C PHE A 106 -13.71 -36.19 16.25
N SER A 107 -14.70 -35.86 17.11
CA SER A 107 -15.19 -34.46 17.20
C SER A 107 -14.10 -33.47 17.59
N SER A 108 -13.21 -33.85 18.50
CA SER A 108 -12.06 -33.01 18.91
C SER A 108 -11.09 -32.82 17.74
N MET A 109 -10.84 -33.82 16.93
CA MET A 109 -9.99 -33.74 15.75
C MET A 109 -10.60 -32.85 14.66
N VAL A 110 -11.89 -32.98 14.39
CA VAL A 110 -12.62 -32.10 13.44
C VAL A 110 -12.60 -30.65 13.92
N ALA A 111 -12.92 -30.42 15.19
CA ALA A 111 -12.88 -29.08 15.79
C ALA A 111 -11.48 -28.44 15.66
N PHE A 112 -10.43 -29.23 15.94
CA PHE A 112 -9.05 -28.74 15.79
C PHE A 112 -8.71 -28.38 14.34
N ILE A 113 -9.07 -29.23 13.36
CA ILE A 113 -8.84 -28.96 11.94
C ILE A 113 -9.57 -27.68 11.53
N THR A 114 -10.84 -27.54 11.91
CA THR A 114 -11.63 -26.33 11.62
C THR A 114 -10.97 -25.07 12.20
N GLN A 115 -10.52 -25.13 13.46
CA GLN A 115 -9.83 -24.02 14.08
C GLN A 115 -8.53 -23.63 13.35
N GLN A 116 -7.76 -24.63 12.89
CA GLN A 116 -6.53 -24.34 12.10
C GLN A 116 -6.84 -23.67 10.76
N PHE A 117 -7.93 -24.06 10.10
CA PHE A 117 -8.40 -23.37 8.89
C PHE A 117 -8.82 -21.92 9.18
N GLU A 118 -9.59 -21.71 10.24
CA GLU A 118 -10.02 -20.37 10.65
C GLU A 118 -8.84 -19.45 11.00
N GLU A 119 -7.85 -19.96 11.72
CA GLU A 119 -6.61 -19.22 12.02
C GLU A 119 -5.84 -18.84 10.74
N ARG A 120 -5.73 -19.76 9.79
CA ARG A 120 -5.09 -19.50 8.49
C ARG A 120 -5.87 -18.48 7.66
N LEU A 121 -7.18 -18.60 7.59
CA LEU A 121 -8.04 -17.63 6.92
C LEU A 121 -7.92 -16.24 7.57
N THR A 122 -7.91 -16.18 8.89
CA THR A 122 -7.73 -14.93 9.63
C THR A 122 -6.36 -14.30 9.36
N LEU A 123 -5.29 -15.08 9.28
CA LEU A 123 -3.96 -14.57 8.91
C LEU A 123 -3.93 -14.01 7.48
N LEU A 124 -4.59 -14.67 6.54
CA LEU A 124 -4.74 -14.17 5.16
C LEU A 124 -5.58 -12.88 5.11
N ARG A 125 -6.69 -12.84 5.84
CA ARG A 125 -7.55 -11.65 5.96
C ARG A 125 -6.82 -10.47 6.59
N LYS A 126 -5.94 -10.71 7.57
CA LYS A 126 -5.11 -9.65 8.19
C LYS A 126 -4.08 -9.02 7.25
N GLY A 127 -3.97 -9.47 5.99
CA GLY A 127 -3.13 -8.82 4.98
C GLY A 127 -1.64 -8.78 5.31
N ARG A 128 -1.11 -9.82 5.96
CA ARG A 128 0.31 -9.90 6.35
C ARG A 128 1.16 -10.79 5.44
N SER A 129 0.57 -11.31 4.37
CA SER A 129 1.29 -12.11 3.36
C SER A 129 2.25 -11.24 2.55
N ALA A 130 3.34 -11.84 2.06
CA ALA A 130 4.28 -11.14 1.19
C ALA A 130 3.64 -10.79 -0.15
N VAL A 131 4.11 -9.70 -0.74
CA VAL A 131 3.86 -9.27 -2.11
C VAL A 131 5.03 -9.77 -2.95
N LEU A 132 4.74 -10.43 -4.06
CA LEU A 132 5.76 -11.03 -4.93
C LEU A 132 5.90 -10.29 -6.25
N GLU A 133 5.04 -9.31 -6.48
CA GLU A 133 5.02 -8.46 -7.65
C GLU A 133 6.25 -7.56 -7.70
N SER A 134 6.68 -7.21 -8.92
CA SER A 134 7.77 -6.27 -9.21
C SER A 134 7.28 -5.20 -10.16
N GLY A 135 7.92 -4.02 -10.15
CA GLY A 135 7.51 -2.90 -11.00
C GLY A 135 6.20 -2.23 -10.55
N HIS A 136 5.81 -2.41 -9.29
CA HIS A 136 4.56 -1.89 -8.76
C HIS A 136 4.71 -0.50 -8.15
N THR A 137 3.63 0.25 -8.11
CA THR A 137 3.53 1.47 -7.31
C THR A 137 3.18 1.13 -5.87
N LEU A 138 4.04 1.52 -4.92
CA LEU A 138 3.82 1.29 -3.49
C LEU A 138 3.30 2.55 -2.81
N VAL A 139 2.11 2.48 -2.23
CA VAL A 139 1.50 3.57 -1.47
C VAL A 139 1.57 3.26 0.03
N LEU A 140 2.23 4.13 0.78
CA LEU A 140 2.38 4.05 2.23
C LEU A 140 1.46 5.07 2.91
N GLY A 141 0.41 4.60 3.55
CA GLY A 141 -0.60 5.43 4.23
C GLY A 141 -2.01 5.18 3.69
N PHE A 142 -3.00 5.61 4.46
CA PHE A 142 -4.42 5.49 4.12
C PHE A 142 -5.14 6.75 4.60
N GLY A 143 -5.69 7.52 3.67
CA GLY A 143 -6.37 8.78 3.97
C GLY A 143 -7.35 9.17 2.85
N ASP A 144 -8.02 10.28 3.04
CA ASP A 144 -9.08 10.76 2.14
C ASP A 144 -8.60 10.92 0.68
N ARG A 145 -7.31 11.25 0.47
CA ARG A 145 -6.72 11.46 -0.87
C ARG A 145 -6.34 10.19 -1.61
N LEU A 146 -6.29 9.06 -0.88
CA LEU A 146 -5.88 7.78 -1.50
C LEU A 146 -6.81 7.41 -2.66
N VAL A 147 -8.12 7.62 -2.49
CA VAL A 147 -9.12 7.28 -3.52
C VAL A 147 -8.90 8.08 -4.79
N ASP A 148 -8.71 9.40 -4.67
CA ASP A 148 -8.51 10.27 -5.84
C ASP A 148 -7.18 9.94 -6.53
N MET A 149 -6.12 9.72 -5.77
CA MET A 149 -4.83 9.28 -6.33
C MET A 149 -4.93 7.90 -7.02
N LEU A 150 -5.69 6.96 -6.45
CA LEU A 150 -5.90 5.66 -7.09
C LEU A 150 -6.69 5.77 -8.40
N ARG A 151 -7.68 6.66 -8.47
CA ARG A 151 -8.41 6.93 -9.73
C ARG A 151 -7.48 7.44 -10.81
N GLU A 152 -6.61 8.39 -10.49
CA GLU A 152 -5.60 8.90 -11.42
C GLU A 152 -4.61 7.80 -11.84
N LEU A 153 -4.13 6.97 -10.90
CA LEU A 153 -3.25 5.85 -11.24
C LEU A 153 -3.92 4.79 -12.11
N ILE A 154 -5.23 4.57 -11.98
CA ILE A 154 -5.99 3.66 -12.84
C ILE A 154 -6.00 4.18 -14.28
N ILE A 155 -6.23 5.50 -14.46
CA ILE A 155 -6.20 6.16 -15.78
C ILE A 155 -4.79 6.07 -16.37
N ALA A 156 -3.76 6.42 -15.58
CA ALA A 156 -2.36 6.35 -16.01
C ALA A 156 -1.93 4.95 -16.47
N ASN A 157 -2.51 3.92 -15.86
CA ASN A 157 -2.20 2.52 -16.14
C ASN A 157 -3.07 1.92 -17.27
N GLU A 158 -3.92 2.68 -17.93
CA GLU A 158 -4.85 2.14 -18.94
C GLU A 158 -4.13 1.40 -20.07
N SER A 159 -2.96 1.90 -20.46
CA SER A 159 -2.11 1.30 -21.50
C SER A 159 -1.27 0.10 -21.01
N GLU A 160 -1.17 -0.10 -19.67
CA GLU A 160 -0.36 -1.14 -19.06
C GLU A 160 -1.19 -2.44 -18.88
N SER A 161 -0.63 -3.58 -19.29
CA SER A 161 -1.37 -4.86 -19.26
C SER A 161 -1.38 -5.53 -17.88
N ASP A 162 -0.49 -5.17 -16.96
CA ASP A 162 -0.31 -5.84 -15.64
C ASP A 162 0.14 -4.85 -14.56
N ALA A 163 -0.47 -3.68 -14.55
CA ALA A 163 -0.17 -2.65 -13.57
C ALA A 163 -0.63 -3.08 -12.16
N VAL A 164 0.23 -2.91 -11.17
CA VAL A 164 -0.05 -3.27 -9.78
C VAL A 164 0.17 -2.08 -8.87
N VAL A 165 -0.82 -1.82 -8.02
CA VAL A 165 -0.72 -0.84 -6.93
C VAL A 165 -0.81 -1.58 -5.59
N VAL A 166 0.19 -1.39 -4.74
CA VAL A 166 0.25 -1.97 -3.39
C VAL A 166 0.02 -0.87 -2.36
N VAL A 167 -1.01 -1.03 -1.54
CA VAL A 167 -1.33 -0.09 -0.45
C VAL A 167 -0.94 -0.72 0.88
N LEU A 168 -0.10 -0.05 1.66
CA LEU A 168 0.28 -0.46 3.02
C LEU A 168 -0.12 0.62 4.03
N ALA A 169 -0.94 0.27 5.00
CA ALA A 169 -1.31 1.16 6.10
C ALA A 169 -1.51 0.41 7.42
N GLN A 170 -1.62 1.14 8.52
CA GLN A 170 -1.83 0.54 9.85
C GLN A 170 -3.29 0.13 10.11
N ASN A 171 -4.20 0.51 9.22
CA ASN A 171 -5.62 0.18 9.28
C ASN A 171 -5.86 -1.32 9.06
N ASP A 172 -7.02 -1.81 9.47
CA ASP A 172 -7.44 -3.17 9.19
C ASP A 172 -7.62 -3.40 7.69
N LYS A 173 -7.06 -4.52 7.17
CA LYS A 173 -7.08 -4.79 5.74
C LYS A 173 -8.49 -4.93 5.19
N GLU A 174 -9.38 -5.63 5.91
CA GLU A 174 -10.74 -5.90 5.44
C GLU A 174 -11.52 -4.58 5.30
N GLN A 175 -11.39 -3.69 6.30
CA GLN A 175 -12.00 -2.35 6.24
C GLN A 175 -11.44 -1.49 5.10
N MET A 176 -10.13 -1.57 4.84
CA MET A 176 -9.51 -0.86 3.71
C MET A 176 -9.98 -1.41 2.35
N ASP A 177 -10.01 -2.74 2.20
CA ASP A 177 -10.50 -3.38 0.98
C ASP A 177 -11.97 -3.02 0.69
N ASP A 178 -12.83 -3.09 1.70
CA ASP A 178 -14.25 -2.77 1.57
C ASP A 178 -14.46 -1.30 1.19
N TYR A 179 -13.78 -0.40 1.90
CA TYR A 179 -13.84 1.04 1.60
C TYR A 179 -13.39 1.34 0.17
N LEU A 180 -12.26 0.78 -0.28
CA LEU A 180 -11.76 1.05 -1.62
C LEU A 180 -12.67 0.45 -2.71
N ARG A 181 -13.25 -0.72 -2.49
CA ARG A 181 -14.22 -1.32 -3.42
C ARG A 181 -15.53 -0.54 -3.51
N GLU A 182 -15.95 0.08 -2.42
CA GLU A 182 -17.13 0.95 -2.40
C GLU A 182 -16.89 2.25 -3.18
N GLN A 183 -15.68 2.82 -3.06
CA GLN A 183 -15.32 4.09 -3.68
C GLN A 183 -14.89 3.98 -5.15
N ILE A 184 -14.35 2.83 -5.56
CA ILE A 184 -13.83 2.58 -6.91
C ILE A 184 -14.52 1.32 -7.46
N SER A 185 -15.44 1.52 -8.39
CA SER A 185 -16.25 0.43 -8.97
C SER A 185 -15.51 -0.33 -10.08
N ASP A 186 -14.62 0.33 -10.81
CA ASP A 186 -13.87 -0.24 -11.92
C ASP A 186 -12.36 0.04 -11.75
N TRP A 187 -11.58 -1.02 -11.77
CA TRP A 187 -10.11 -0.99 -11.64
C TRP A 187 -9.38 -1.14 -12.97
N GLN A 188 -10.12 -1.29 -14.07
CA GLN A 188 -9.61 -1.49 -15.43
C GLN A 188 -8.46 -2.52 -15.47
N SER A 189 -7.30 -2.16 -16.02
CA SER A 189 -6.10 -2.98 -16.08
C SER A 189 -5.31 -3.03 -14.75
N THR A 190 -5.65 -2.18 -13.76
CA THR A 190 -4.89 -2.04 -12.52
C THR A 190 -5.32 -3.05 -11.46
N ARG A 191 -4.39 -3.86 -10.97
CA ARG A 191 -4.60 -4.77 -9.86
C ARG A 191 -4.17 -4.15 -8.54
N MET A 192 -5.10 -4.04 -7.59
CA MET A 192 -4.83 -3.50 -6.27
C MET A 192 -4.52 -4.60 -5.24
N ILE A 193 -3.52 -4.39 -4.42
CA ILE A 193 -3.11 -5.26 -3.32
C ILE A 193 -3.03 -4.46 -2.03
N VAL A 194 -3.93 -4.74 -1.08
CA VAL A 194 -3.95 -4.07 0.22
C VAL A 194 -3.23 -4.91 1.28
N ARG A 195 -2.41 -4.25 2.08
CA ARG A 195 -1.68 -4.86 3.21
C ARG A 195 -1.82 -4.02 4.47
N SER A 196 -1.91 -4.72 5.61
CA SER A 196 -1.97 -4.06 6.93
C SER A 196 -0.63 -4.19 7.65
N GLY A 197 -0.11 -3.06 8.11
CA GLY A 197 1.15 -3.03 8.85
C GLY A 197 1.72 -1.63 9.05
N ASN A 198 2.79 -1.56 9.84
CA ASN A 198 3.47 -0.29 10.11
C ASN A 198 4.34 0.11 8.91
N THR A 199 4.07 1.29 8.36
CA THR A 199 4.74 1.88 7.18
C THR A 199 6.22 2.23 7.42
N ALA A 200 6.67 2.28 8.67
CA ALA A 200 8.08 2.51 9.04
C ALA A 200 8.79 1.23 9.53
N SER A 201 8.17 0.06 9.42
CA SER A 201 8.75 -1.22 9.85
C SER A 201 9.51 -1.90 8.72
N LEU A 202 10.83 -2.06 8.86
CA LEU A 202 11.67 -2.71 7.86
C LEU A 202 11.17 -4.12 7.45
N PRO A 203 10.78 -5.02 8.40
CA PRO A 203 10.22 -6.31 8.02
C PRO A 203 8.92 -6.21 7.23
N THR A 204 8.07 -5.21 7.55
CA THR A 204 6.80 -5.00 6.84
C THR A 204 7.05 -4.46 5.42
N LEU A 205 7.94 -3.49 5.27
CA LEU A 205 8.31 -2.90 3.98
C LEU A 205 8.92 -3.95 3.04
N ARG A 206 9.78 -4.85 3.55
CA ARG A 206 10.30 -5.96 2.75
C ARG A 206 9.21 -6.92 2.29
N LYS A 207 8.18 -7.16 3.13
CA LYS A 207 7.05 -8.01 2.74
C LYS A 207 6.18 -7.43 1.63
N VAL A 208 6.11 -6.11 1.53
CA VAL A 208 5.37 -5.44 0.44
C VAL A 208 6.23 -5.13 -0.78
N GLY A 209 7.42 -5.69 -0.84
CA GLY A 209 8.28 -5.60 -2.02
C GLY A 209 8.85 -4.20 -2.27
N VAL A 210 9.19 -3.45 -1.22
CA VAL A 210 9.73 -2.08 -1.36
C VAL A 210 10.96 -1.99 -2.27
N GLU A 211 11.77 -3.05 -2.33
CA GLU A 211 12.95 -3.13 -3.20
C GLU A 211 12.61 -3.36 -4.68
N GLN A 212 11.42 -3.88 -4.96
CA GLN A 212 10.92 -4.19 -6.29
C GLN A 212 9.94 -3.16 -6.82
N ALA A 213 9.61 -2.13 -6.04
CA ALA A 213 8.74 -1.05 -6.45
C ALA A 213 9.45 -0.10 -7.44
N ASP A 214 8.74 0.39 -8.43
CA ASP A 214 9.21 1.43 -9.35
C ASP A 214 9.00 2.83 -8.78
N SER A 215 7.88 3.02 -8.07
CA SER A 215 7.57 4.28 -7.40
C SER A 215 7.01 4.05 -6.01
N ILE A 216 7.29 4.98 -5.10
CA ILE A 216 6.80 4.93 -3.72
C ILE A 216 6.16 6.27 -3.38
N VAL A 217 4.87 6.23 -3.01
CA VAL A 217 4.13 7.40 -2.55
C VAL A 217 3.85 7.27 -1.07
N ILE A 218 4.21 8.29 -0.28
CA ILE A 218 4.02 8.30 1.17
C ILE A 218 3.00 9.38 1.53
N LEU A 219 1.82 8.97 1.94
CA LEU A 219 0.72 9.87 2.30
C LEU A 219 0.78 10.27 3.77
N SER A 220 0.46 11.52 4.03
CA SER A 220 0.21 12.01 5.39
C SER A 220 -1.20 11.65 5.83
N ASP A 221 -1.37 11.32 7.10
CA ASP A 221 -2.67 11.11 7.74
C ASP A 221 -3.27 12.40 8.32
N ALA A 222 -2.55 13.53 8.25
CA ALA A 222 -3.05 14.83 8.68
C ALA A 222 -3.78 15.56 7.56
N LYS A 223 -4.85 16.30 7.95
CA LYS A 223 -5.55 17.21 7.03
C LYS A 223 -4.94 18.61 7.09
N PRO A 224 -4.99 19.39 6.01
CA PRO A 224 -4.48 20.77 5.99
C PRO A 224 -5.10 21.70 7.05
N SER A 225 -6.33 21.43 7.45
CA SER A 225 -7.07 22.19 8.46
C SER A 225 -6.72 21.87 9.92
N GLN A 226 -5.96 20.80 10.17
CA GLN A 226 -5.62 20.36 11.51
C GLN A 226 -4.55 21.24 12.17
N THR A 227 -4.45 21.11 13.50
CA THR A 227 -3.50 21.89 14.31
C THR A 227 -2.05 21.60 13.97
N LEU A 228 -1.15 22.55 14.29
CA LEU A 228 0.29 22.39 14.06
C LEU A 228 0.84 21.12 14.70
N GLN A 229 0.44 20.80 15.94
CA GLN A 229 0.91 19.61 16.65
C GLN A 229 0.55 18.31 15.92
N VAL A 230 -0.66 18.23 15.36
CA VAL A 230 -1.09 17.05 14.59
C VAL A 230 -0.27 16.91 13.31
N LYS A 231 -0.02 18.02 12.61
CA LYS A 231 0.82 18.07 11.43
C LYS A 231 2.27 17.67 11.73
N GLU A 232 2.86 18.17 12.82
CA GLU A 232 4.21 17.78 13.27
C GLU A 232 4.32 16.28 13.52
N LEU A 233 3.32 15.69 14.18
CA LEU A 233 3.29 14.26 14.45
C LEU A 233 3.11 13.42 13.16
N ALA A 234 2.28 13.89 12.24
CA ALA A 234 2.09 13.24 10.94
C ALA A 234 3.36 13.29 10.11
N ASP A 235 3.99 14.47 9.99
CA ASP A 235 5.25 14.65 9.29
C ASP A 235 6.35 13.76 9.88
N ALA A 236 6.42 13.63 11.22
CA ALA A 236 7.38 12.73 11.86
C ALA A 236 7.17 11.25 11.49
N ARG A 237 5.91 10.82 11.27
CA ARG A 237 5.60 9.47 10.78
C ARG A 237 6.02 9.29 9.33
N VAL A 238 5.75 10.27 8.48
CA VAL A 238 6.18 10.27 7.07
C VAL A 238 7.70 10.23 6.97
N ILE A 239 8.43 11.06 7.72
CA ILE A 239 9.91 11.05 7.73
C ILE A 239 10.46 9.69 8.19
N LYS A 240 9.86 9.06 9.21
CA LYS A 240 10.24 7.71 9.62
C LYS A 240 10.02 6.68 8.51
N ALA A 241 8.93 6.79 7.75
CA ALA A 241 8.68 5.92 6.61
C ALA A 241 9.71 6.15 5.50
N ILE A 242 10.03 7.41 5.15
CA ILE A 242 11.09 7.76 4.21
C ILE A 242 12.42 7.11 4.62
N MET A 243 12.84 7.30 5.87
CA MET A 243 14.11 6.74 6.38
C MET A 243 14.12 5.21 6.34
N ALA A 244 12.99 4.56 6.66
CA ALA A 244 12.86 3.11 6.59
C ALA A 244 12.93 2.59 5.14
N VAL A 245 12.31 3.29 4.20
CA VAL A 245 12.40 2.99 2.76
C VAL A 245 13.83 3.13 2.29
N LEU A 246 14.48 4.26 2.56
CA LEU A 246 15.87 4.53 2.17
C LEU A 246 16.86 3.53 2.79
N ALA A 247 16.62 3.09 4.03
CA ALA A 247 17.45 2.08 4.69
C ALA A 247 17.41 0.70 4.01
N ILE A 248 16.32 0.39 3.30
CA ILE A 248 16.15 -0.88 2.57
C ILE A 248 16.64 -0.72 1.12
N THR A 249 16.24 0.37 0.45
CA THR A 249 16.54 0.59 -0.97
C THR A 249 17.99 1.04 -1.23
N GLY A 250 18.68 1.53 -0.19
CA GLY A 250 20.06 2.02 -0.30
C GLY A 250 20.20 3.08 -1.39
N ASP A 251 21.30 3.00 -2.17
CA ASP A 251 21.62 3.97 -3.25
C ASP A 251 21.01 3.59 -4.61
N ARG A 252 19.98 2.76 -4.65
CA ARG A 252 19.30 2.41 -5.92
C ARG A 252 18.66 3.65 -6.54
N SER A 253 19.20 4.14 -7.63
CA SER A 253 18.79 5.38 -8.31
C SER A 253 17.48 5.28 -9.09
N GLY A 254 16.91 4.07 -9.25
CA GLY A 254 15.71 3.86 -10.09
C GLY A 254 14.36 4.05 -9.38
N ILE A 255 14.33 4.13 -8.04
CA ILE A 255 13.07 4.21 -7.29
C ILE A 255 12.76 5.67 -6.94
N SER A 256 11.66 6.21 -7.48
CA SER A 256 11.17 7.55 -7.12
C SER A 256 10.39 7.50 -5.81
N ILE A 257 10.66 8.43 -4.89
CA ILE A 257 9.95 8.55 -3.61
C ILE A 257 9.28 9.92 -3.56
N VAL A 258 7.95 9.93 -3.51
CA VAL A 258 7.16 11.15 -3.35
C VAL A 258 6.49 11.11 -1.98
N ALA A 259 6.61 12.17 -1.20
CA ALA A 259 6.08 12.20 0.15
C ALA A 259 5.30 13.49 0.42
N GLU A 260 4.17 13.35 1.09
CA GLU A 260 3.36 14.46 1.54
C GLU A 260 3.82 14.93 2.92
N LEU A 261 4.22 16.20 3.02
CA LEU A 261 4.62 16.86 4.26
C LEU A 261 4.01 18.25 4.35
N HIS A 262 3.61 18.64 5.56
CA HIS A 262 2.91 19.90 5.80
C HIS A 262 3.80 21.05 6.22
N LEU A 263 4.98 20.77 6.80
CA LEU A 263 5.85 21.81 7.35
C LEU A 263 7.12 21.97 6.52
N MET A 264 7.41 23.19 6.11
CA MET A 264 8.56 23.55 5.28
C MET A 264 9.88 22.99 5.83
N ARG A 265 10.13 23.17 7.13
CA ARG A 265 11.35 22.66 7.79
C ARG A 265 11.49 21.12 7.69
N ASN A 266 10.37 20.40 7.74
CA ASN A 266 10.35 18.95 7.67
C ASN A 266 10.55 18.48 6.22
N ARG A 267 10.07 19.25 5.25
CA ARG A 267 10.29 19.00 3.82
C ARG A 267 11.78 19.17 3.46
N GLU A 268 12.39 20.28 3.86
CA GLU A 268 13.83 20.53 3.66
C GLU A 268 14.68 19.43 4.30
N LEU A 269 14.30 18.99 5.50
CA LEU A 269 14.97 17.87 6.17
C LEU A 269 14.82 16.56 5.38
N ALA A 270 13.62 16.21 4.95
CA ALA A 270 13.35 14.96 4.21
C ALA A 270 14.12 14.93 2.87
N GLU A 271 14.13 16.03 2.13
CA GLU A 271 14.84 16.14 0.85
C GLU A 271 16.37 16.14 1.03
N SER A 272 16.87 16.65 2.16
CA SER A 272 18.30 16.66 2.46
C SER A 272 18.88 15.29 2.80
N VAL A 273 18.05 14.32 3.20
CA VAL A 273 18.51 12.95 3.54
C VAL A 273 19.13 12.26 2.33
N GLN A 274 18.49 12.37 1.17
CA GLN A 274 19.02 11.87 -0.10
C GLN A 274 18.54 12.78 -1.25
N PRO A 275 19.31 13.82 -1.59
CA PRO A 275 18.93 14.77 -2.61
C PRO A 275 18.65 14.12 -3.97
N GLY A 276 17.56 14.54 -4.60
CA GLY A 276 17.14 14.04 -5.91
C GLY A 276 16.36 12.71 -5.92
N ARG A 277 16.28 12.01 -4.77
CA ARG A 277 15.46 10.78 -4.65
C ARG A 277 14.14 10.98 -3.94
N VAL A 278 14.10 11.89 -2.98
CA VAL A 278 12.90 12.21 -2.22
C VAL A 278 12.37 13.54 -2.71
N THR A 279 11.16 13.53 -3.22
CA THR A 279 10.41 14.74 -3.58
C THR A 279 9.29 14.95 -2.57
N THR A 280 9.18 16.12 -2.00
CA THR A 280 8.12 16.42 -1.04
C THR A 280 7.09 17.37 -1.61
N LEU A 281 5.82 17.13 -1.31
CA LEU A 281 4.71 17.94 -1.73
C LEU A 281 3.97 18.55 -0.53
N ASP A 282 3.56 19.80 -0.67
CA ASP A 282 2.67 20.50 0.26
C ASP A 282 1.44 20.98 -0.51
N GLU A 283 0.30 20.37 -0.23
CA GLU A 283 -0.98 20.75 -0.83
C GLU A 283 -1.31 22.23 -0.60
N THR A 284 -1.03 22.75 0.60
CA THR A 284 -1.38 24.13 0.96
C THR A 284 -0.62 25.13 0.09
N GLU A 285 0.66 24.89 -0.11
CA GLU A 285 1.52 25.76 -0.93
C GLU A 285 1.12 25.68 -2.41
N LEU A 286 0.95 24.47 -2.93
CA LEU A 286 0.60 24.24 -4.34
C LEU A 286 -0.73 24.92 -4.68
N LEU A 287 -1.78 24.66 -3.88
CA LEU A 287 -3.08 25.26 -4.11
C LEU A 287 -3.10 26.78 -3.94
N ALA A 288 -2.30 27.33 -3.00
CA ALA A 288 -2.19 28.79 -2.86
C ALA A 288 -1.61 29.45 -4.11
N ARG A 289 -0.55 28.88 -4.68
CA ARG A 289 0.06 29.36 -5.92
C ARG A 289 -0.90 29.24 -7.12
N MET A 290 -1.58 28.10 -7.25
CA MET A 290 -2.59 27.90 -8.30
C MET A 290 -3.74 28.91 -8.18
N LEU A 291 -4.24 29.19 -6.96
CA LEU A 291 -5.28 30.21 -6.75
C LEU A 291 -4.85 31.60 -7.23
N VAL A 292 -3.62 32.03 -6.93
CA VAL A 292 -3.12 33.32 -7.40
C VAL A 292 -3.04 33.38 -8.92
N GLN A 293 -2.48 32.35 -9.55
CA GLN A 293 -2.32 32.34 -11.02
C GLN A 293 -3.65 32.26 -11.73
N THR A 294 -4.57 31.40 -11.30
CA THR A 294 -5.92 31.27 -11.91
C THR A 294 -6.76 32.52 -11.70
N SER A 295 -6.60 33.24 -10.59
CA SER A 295 -7.32 34.49 -10.35
C SER A 295 -6.92 35.63 -11.31
N ARG A 296 -5.69 35.57 -11.84
CA ARG A 296 -5.14 36.58 -12.77
C ARG A 296 -5.42 36.27 -14.24
N SER A 297 -5.63 35.02 -14.59
CA SER A 297 -5.77 34.56 -15.97
C SER A 297 -6.97 33.66 -16.12
N VAL A 298 -8.05 34.18 -16.73
CA VAL A 298 -9.26 33.40 -16.98
C VAL A 298 -8.94 32.21 -17.89
N GLY A 299 -9.43 31.03 -17.52
CA GLY A 299 -9.21 29.79 -18.26
C GLY A 299 -7.95 29.01 -17.83
N LEU A 300 -7.03 29.59 -17.06
CA LEU A 300 -5.82 28.89 -16.63
C LEU A 300 -6.12 27.69 -15.71
N SER A 301 -7.26 27.70 -15.01
CA SER A 301 -7.71 26.55 -14.22
C SER A 301 -7.96 25.31 -15.08
N VAL A 302 -8.48 25.48 -16.29
CA VAL A 302 -8.70 24.37 -17.24
C VAL A 302 -7.36 23.79 -17.68
N VAL A 303 -6.38 24.68 -17.97
CA VAL A 303 -5.02 24.25 -18.35
C VAL A 303 -4.37 23.44 -17.22
N TYR A 304 -4.50 23.90 -15.95
CA TYR A 304 -3.95 23.12 -14.84
C TYR A 304 -4.67 21.80 -14.63
N SER A 305 -5.99 21.75 -14.81
CA SER A 305 -6.75 20.50 -14.70
C SER A 305 -6.29 19.48 -15.77
N ASP A 306 -6.04 19.94 -16.99
CA ASP A 306 -5.55 19.08 -18.08
C ASP A 306 -4.10 18.58 -17.82
N LEU A 307 -3.23 19.45 -17.29
CA LEU A 307 -1.81 19.13 -17.07
C LEU A 307 -1.53 18.32 -15.81
N VAL A 308 -2.44 18.25 -14.85
CA VAL A 308 -2.28 17.52 -13.58
C VAL A 308 -2.96 16.15 -13.62
N GLY A 309 -4.01 15.99 -14.44
CA GLY A 309 -4.68 14.70 -14.65
C GLY A 309 -4.01 13.88 -15.75
N PHE A 310 -4.37 12.58 -15.81
CA PHE A 310 -3.90 11.65 -16.85
C PHE A 310 -4.88 11.48 -18.00
N GLU A 311 -6.00 12.23 -18.03
CA GLU A 311 -6.99 12.17 -19.12
C GLU A 311 -6.62 13.02 -20.35
N GLY A 312 -5.62 13.90 -20.22
CA GLY A 312 -5.27 14.91 -21.23
C GLY A 312 -3.84 14.80 -21.73
N ASN A 313 -3.20 15.96 -21.79
CA ASN A 313 -1.79 16.02 -22.17
C ASN A 313 -0.89 15.84 -20.97
N GLU A 314 0.15 15.01 -21.10
CA GLU A 314 1.09 14.68 -20.05
C GLU A 314 2.51 15.18 -20.36
N PHE A 315 3.34 15.24 -19.32
CA PHE A 315 4.75 15.58 -19.46
C PHE A 315 5.61 14.33 -19.54
N TYR A 316 6.39 14.22 -20.61
CA TYR A 316 7.35 13.15 -20.81
C TYR A 316 8.78 13.65 -20.86
N PHE A 317 9.73 12.77 -20.53
CA PHE A 317 11.14 12.98 -20.80
C PHE A 317 11.53 12.15 -22.02
N PHE A 318 11.85 12.81 -23.11
CA PHE A 318 12.12 12.15 -24.38
C PHE A 318 13.54 12.41 -24.86
N ARG A 319 14.19 11.37 -25.36
CA ARG A 319 15.47 11.43 -26.06
C ARG A 319 15.45 10.46 -27.25
N PRO A 320 15.77 10.92 -28.47
CA PRO A 320 15.83 10.03 -29.62
C PRO A 320 17.04 9.08 -29.51
N LYS A 321 16.91 7.86 -30.05
CA LYS A 321 17.96 6.83 -29.97
C LYS A 321 19.29 7.25 -30.59
N HIS A 322 19.26 8.15 -31.59
CA HIS A 322 20.44 8.62 -32.33
C HIS A 322 20.95 10.01 -31.87
N GLY A 323 20.45 10.51 -30.72
CA GLY A 323 20.77 11.85 -30.22
C GLY A 323 20.09 12.95 -31.03
N TRP A 324 20.41 14.20 -30.68
CA TRP A 324 19.73 15.39 -31.22
C TRP A 324 20.36 15.96 -32.52
N GLY A 325 21.57 15.51 -32.88
CA GLY A 325 22.34 16.19 -33.91
C GLY A 325 22.76 17.61 -33.50
N PRO A 326 23.23 18.43 -34.43
CA PRO A 326 23.68 19.79 -34.15
C PRO A 326 22.48 20.78 -34.12
N LEU A 327 21.47 20.50 -33.31
CA LEU A 327 20.28 21.36 -33.20
C LEU A 327 20.35 22.24 -31.98
N THR A 328 19.74 23.43 -32.08
CA THR A 328 19.41 24.24 -30.90
C THR A 328 17.99 23.94 -30.44
N PHE A 329 17.65 24.32 -29.19
CA PHE A 329 16.29 24.12 -28.66
C PHE A 329 15.22 24.78 -29.51
N GLY A 330 15.47 25.99 -30.04
CA GLY A 330 14.55 26.68 -30.92
C GLY A 330 14.32 25.97 -32.26
N GLN A 331 15.37 25.35 -32.81
CA GLN A 331 15.25 24.52 -34.03
C GLN A 331 14.52 23.21 -33.74
N LEU A 332 14.82 22.58 -32.59
CA LEU A 332 14.24 21.32 -32.16
C LEU A 332 12.68 21.35 -32.16
N GLN A 333 12.09 22.47 -31.75
CA GLN A 333 10.63 22.64 -31.73
C GLN A 333 9.97 22.37 -33.09
N LEU A 334 10.68 22.55 -34.18
CA LEU A 334 10.16 22.36 -35.55
C LEU A 334 10.19 20.89 -35.98
N HIS A 335 10.80 20.01 -35.19
CA HIS A 335 10.97 18.59 -35.50
C HIS A 335 9.91 17.67 -34.88
N PHE A 336 8.90 18.25 -34.22
CA PHE A 336 7.76 17.53 -33.64
C PHE A 336 6.45 18.02 -34.27
N GLN A 337 5.52 17.10 -34.49
CA GLN A 337 4.24 17.42 -35.12
C GLN A 337 3.07 17.45 -34.13
N ARG A 338 3.02 16.47 -33.21
CA ARG A 338 1.89 16.28 -32.28
C ARG A 338 2.29 16.46 -30.82
N SER A 339 3.50 16.90 -30.56
CA SER A 339 4.02 17.11 -29.23
C SER A 339 4.83 18.40 -29.16
N VAL A 340 4.88 19.02 -27.97
CA VAL A 340 5.45 20.36 -27.79
C VAL A 340 6.63 20.30 -26.81
N PRO A 341 7.87 20.52 -27.27
CA PRO A 341 9.03 20.68 -26.38
C PRO A 341 8.89 21.92 -25.50
N LEU A 342 8.99 21.74 -24.20
CA LEU A 342 8.84 22.79 -23.18
C LEU A 342 10.14 23.11 -22.45
N GLY A 343 11.08 22.19 -22.39
CA GLY A 343 12.29 22.34 -21.63
C GLY A 343 13.32 21.26 -21.88
N VAL A 344 14.40 21.32 -21.11
CA VAL A 344 15.50 20.37 -21.17
C VAL A 344 15.84 19.87 -19.77
N ARG A 345 16.08 18.58 -19.62
CA ARG A 345 16.68 17.93 -18.45
C ARG A 345 18.09 17.48 -18.81
N ASN A 346 19.10 18.03 -18.09
CA ASN A 346 20.50 17.67 -18.33
C ASN A 346 20.91 16.38 -17.58
N LEU A 347 22.13 15.90 -17.81
CA LEU A 347 22.72 14.74 -17.13
C LEU A 347 22.71 14.82 -15.60
N ASN A 348 22.74 16.01 -15.02
CA ASN A 348 22.65 16.22 -13.57
C ASN A 348 21.19 16.26 -13.08
N HIS A 349 20.24 15.81 -13.89
CA HIS A 349 18.79 15.85 -13.62
C HIS A 349 18.23 17.26 -13.35
N GLN A 350 18.96 18.32 -13.72
CA GLN A 350 18.46 19.68 -13.60
C GLN A 350 17.53 19.99 -14.77
N ILE A 351 16.32 20.44 -14.43
CA ILE A 351 15.30 20.79 -15.42
C ILE A 351 15.31 22.30 -15.63
N ARG A 352 15.36 22.71 -16.90
CA ARG A 352 15.20 24.09 -17.33
C ARG A 352 14.03 24.18 -18.29
N LEU A 353 12.93 24.76 -17.84
CA LEU A 353 11.80 25.07 -18.72
C LEU A 353 12.10 26.33 -19.52
N ASN A 354 11.59 26.36 -20.77
CA ASN A 354 11.75 27.46 -21.70
C ASN A 354 13.21 27.98 -21.80
N PRO A 355 14.18 27.10 -22.14
CA PRO A 355 15.55 27.54 -22.33
C PRO A 355 15.64 28.53 -23.51
N PRO A 356 16.71 29.34 -23.62
CA PRO A 356 16.91 30.22 -24.76
C PRO A 356 16.86 29.45 -26.09
N PRO A 357 16.33 30.05 -27.17
CA PRO A 357 16.23 29.37 -28.46
C PRO A 357 17.57 28.88 -29.04
N ASP A 358 18.67 29.55 -28.67
CA ASP A 358 20.04 29.25 -29.08
C ASP A 358 20.75 28.22 -28.15
N TYR A 359 20.04 27.67 -27.15
CA TYR A 359 20.57 26.63 -26.29
C TYR A 359 20.95 25.40 -27.15
N PRO A 360 22.25 24.99 -27.18
CA PRO A 360 22.69 23.84 -27.95
C PRO A 360 22.24 22.56 -27.27
N MET A 361 21.56 21.69 -27.99
CA MET A 361 21.16 20.37 -27.49
C MET A 361 22.37 19.47 -27.36
N LEU A 362 22.62 18.96 -26.15
CA LEU A 362 23.67 17.98 -25.90
C LEU A 362 23.15 16.56 -26.18
N PRO A 363 24.01 15.60 -26.59
CA PRO A 363 23.57 14.24 -26.89
C PRO A 363 22.86 13.52 -25.73
N GLU A 364 23.22 13.88 -24.50
CA GLU A 364 22.69 13.30 -23.26
C GLU A 364 21.45 14.01 -22.74
N ASP A 365 21.14 15.19 -23.26
CA ASP A 365 19.95 15.95 -22.82
C ASP A 365 18.66 15.19 -23.14
N GLU A 366 17.70 15.28 -22.24
CA GLU A 366 16.34 14.84 -22.45
C GLU A 366 15.43 16.05 -22.56
N VAL A 367 14.51 16.01 -23.50
CA VAL A 367 13.52 17.08 -23.67
C VAL A 367 12.32 16.82 -22.76
N VAL A 368 11.94 17.84 -22.00
CA VAL A 368 10.63 17.87 -21.35
C VAL A 368 9.60 18.20 -22.45
N ILE A 369 8.74 17.28 -22.75
CA ILE A 369 7.80 17.38 -23.87
C ILE A 369 6.37 17.13 -23.38
N LEU A 370 5.44 17.93 -23.91
CA LEU A 370 4.01 17.78 -23.68
C LEU A 370 3.42 16.99 -24.86
N ALA A 371 2.73 15.91 -24.56
CA ALA A 371 2.07 15.06 -25.55
C ALA A 371 0.84 14.38 -24.95
N GLU A 372 -0.08 13.93 -25.78
CA GLU A 372 -1.27 13.17 -25.40
C GLU A 372 -0.91 11.79 -24.85
N ASP A 373 0.13 11.15 -25.40
CA ASP A 373 0.61 9.84 -25.02
C ASP A 373 2.06 9.68 -25.50
N ASP A 374 2.88 8.89 -24.80
CA ASP A 374 4.29 8.68 -25.14
C ASP A 374 4.49 8.08 -26.53
N SER A 375 3.58 7.22 -26.98
CA SER A 375 3.58 6.61 -28.31
C SER A 375 3.35 7.62 -29.43
N THR A 376 2.80 8.80 -29.11
CA THR A 376 2.57 9.90 -30.06
C THR A 376 3.80 10.78 -30.28
N ILE A 377 4.83 10.65 -29.40
CA ILE A 377 6.06 11.43 -29.49
C ILE A 377 6.95 10.90 -30.61
N LYS A 378 7.01 11.65 -31.70
CA LYS A 378 7.84 11.32 -32.87
C LYS A 378 8.77 12.47 -33.20
N PHE A 379 10.07 12.19 -33.11
CA PHE A 379 11.11 13.09 -33.58
C PHE A 379 11.43 12.82 -35.06
N TYR A 380 11.41 13.84 -35.85
CA TYR A 380 11.69 13.78 -37.28
C TYR A 380 13.07 14.40 -37.56
N ASP A 381 13.92 13.72 -38.32
CA ASP A 381 15.26 14.22 -38.67
C ASP A 381 15.23 15.53 -39.49
N LYS A 382 14.14 15.79 -40.20
CA LYS A 382 13.91 17.04 -40.93
C LYS A 382 12.80 17.81 -40.27
N ALA A 383 12.95 19.14 -40.24
CA ALA A 383 11.89 20.01 -39.74
C ALA A 383 10.56 19.74 -40.46
N VAL A 384 9.52 19.42 -39.69
CA VAL A 384 8.16 19.17 -40.20
C VAL A 384 7.31 20.44 -40.24
N MET A 385 7.73 21.47 -39.53
CA MET A 385 7.14 22.80 -39.54
C MET A 385 8.09 23.80 -40.14
N VAL A 386 7.60 24.66 -41.03
CA VAL A 386 8.37 25.78 -41.56
C VAL A 386 7.87 27.05 -40.86
N PRO A 387 8.74 27.77 -40.13
CA PRO A 387 8.32 28.98 -39.46
C PRO A 387 7.87 30.01 -40.49
N LYS A 388 6.63 30.50 -40.35
CA LYS A 388 6.20 31.70 -41.09
C LYS A 388 6.83 32.91 -40.40
N THR A 389 7.47 33.78 -41.20
CA THR A 389 7.98 35.06 -40.70
C THR A 389 6.77 35.92 -40.31
N LEU A 390 6.55 36.05 -39.01
CA LEU A 390 5.52 36.95 -38.47
C LEU A 390 6.21 38.27 -38.10
N SER A 391 5.64 39.37 -38.55
CA SER A 391 6.05 40.71 -38.08
C SER A 391 5.47 40.91 -36.68
N TYR A 392 6.32 41.01 -35.68
CA TYR A 392 5.93 41.37 -34.30
C TYR A 392 5.92 42.87 -34.12
N SER A 393 4.89 43.40 -33.48
CA SER A 393 4.91 44.72 -32.90
C SER A 393 5.63 44.63 -31.54
N GLU A 394 6.76 45.34 -31.39
CA GLU A 394 7.50 45.39 -30.12
C GLU A 394 6.84 46.30 -29.06
N GLN A 395 5.60 46.70 -29.22
CA GLN A 395 4.91 47.46 -28.20
C GLN A 395 4.73 46.62 -26.94
N ARG A 396 5.64 46.80 -25.97
CA ARG A 396 5.42 46.34 -24.61
C ARG A 396 4.22 47.08 -24.02
N ALA A 397 3.09 46.40 -23.88
CA ALA A 397 1.98 46.97 -23.14
C ALA A 397 2.46 47.32 -21.71
N SER A 398 2.16 48.56 -21.27
CA SER A 398 2.41 48.91 -19.87
C SER A 398 1.59 48.01 -18.96
N VAL A 399 2.24 47.36 -18.00
CA VAL A 399 1.54 46.53 -17.03
C VAL A 399 0.67 47.41 -16.15
N PRO A 400 -0.66 47.30 -16.17
CA PRO A 400 -1.53 48.16 -15.39
C PRO A 400 -1.40 47.87 -13.89
N LYS A 401 -1.73 48.89 -13.07
CA LYS A 401 -1.89 48.70 -11.62
C LYS A 401 -3.14 47.86 -11.37
N GLU A 402 -2.99 46.82 -10.57
CA GLU A 402 -4.04 45.85 -10.29
C GLU A 402 -4.68 46.14 -8.91
N LYS A 403 -5.96 45.76 -8.75
CA LYS A 403 -6.67 45.79 -7.47
C LYS A 403 -7.22 44.42 -7.24
N HIS A 404 -6.81 43.77 -6.16
CA HIS A 404 -7.27 42.44 -5.78
C HIS A 404 -8.03 42.47 -4.47
N LEU A 405 -9.07 41.65 -4.37
CA LEU A 405 -9.84 41.45 -3.14
C LEU A 405 -9.71 40.00 -2.68
N ILE A 406 -9.23 39.83 -1.47
CA ILE A 406 -9.17 38.53 -0.79
C ILE A 406 -10.23 38.53 0.31
N ILE A 407 -11.15 37.58 0.28
CA ILE A 407 -12.20 37.44 1.27
C ILE A 407 -11.90 36.20 2.12
N HIS A 408 -11.88 36.38 3.41
CA HIS A 408 -11.62 35.36 4.42
C HIS A 408 -10.12 35.11 4.68
N TRP A 409 -9.83 34.64 5.92
CA TRP A 409 -8.47 34.23 6.34
C TRP A 409 -8.39 32.74 6.51
N THR A 410 -7.47 32.09 5.81
CA THR A 410 -7.21 30.65 5.88
C THR A 410 -5.72 30.38 6.08
N THR A 411 -5.34 29.14 6.29
CA THR A 411 -3.92 28.71 6.33
C THR A 411 -3.18 29.00 5.04
N LYS A 412 -3.87 29.18 3.91
CA LYS A 412 -3.32 29.50 2.59
C LYS A 412 -3.08 31.00 2.41
N THR A 413 -3.78 31.87 3.16
CA THR A 413 -3.76 33.32 2.94
C THR A 413 -2.37 33.95 3.04
N PRO A 414 -1.49 33.60 4.01
CA PRO A 414 -0.13 34.12 4.04
C PRO A 414 0.68 33.80 2.78
N ILE A 415 0.53 32.58 2.25
CA ILE A 415 1.21 32.14 1.02
C ILE A 415 0.67 32.89 -0.19
N VAL A 416 -0.66 33.04 -0.28
CA VAL A 416 -1.33 33.82 -1.33
C VAL A 416 -0.86 35.27 -1.35
N LEU A 417 -0.75 35.91 -0.17
CA LEU A 417 -0.24 37.28 -0.06
C LEU A 417 1.22 37.41 -0.53
N LYS A 418 2.07 36.47 -0.12
CA LYS A 418 3.48 36.42 -0.54
C LYS A 418 3.60 36.21 -2.06
N GLU A 419 2.78 35.34 -2.63
CA GLU A 419 2.77 35.09 -4.05
C GLU A 419 2.31 36.30 -4.85
N TYR A 420 1.21 36.99 -4.45
CA TYR A 420 0.81 38.25 -5.06
C TYR A 420 1.90 39.33 -4.99
N ALA A 421 2.60 39.42 -3.86
CA ALA A 421 3.66 40.40 -3.69
C ALA A 421 4.80 40.25 -4.72
N SER A 422 5.04 39.03 -5.24
CA SER A 422 6.07 38.77 -6.25
C SER A 422 5.66 39.17 -7.67
N TYR A 423 4.34 39.27 -7.96
CA TYR A 423 3.83 39.57 -9.30
C TYR A 423 3.28 40.96 -9.48
N LEU A 424 2.84 41.64 -8.41
CA LEU A 424 2.17 42.90 -8.50
C LEU A 424 3.16 44.05 -8.79
N THR A 425 2.77 44.91 -9.73
CA THR A 425 3.51 46.15 -10.00
C THR A 425 3.33 47.15 -8.87
N SER A 426 4.36 47.98 -8.67
CA SER A 426 4.33 49.05 -7.66
C SER A 426 3.13 49.98 -7.82
N GLY A 427 2.38 50.18 -6.73
CA GLY A 427 1.14 50.95 -6.69
C GLY A 427 -0.12 50.15 -6.94
N SER A 428 -0.05 48.83 -7.13
CA SER A 428 -1.19 47.91 -7.05
C SER A 428 -1.70 47.81 -5.61
N GLN A 429 -2.99 47.47 -5.43
CA GLN A 429 -3.65 47.42 -4.13
C GLN A 429 -4.20 46.02 -3.88
N LEU A 430 -4.03 45.53 -2.66
CA LEU A 430 -4.56 44.25 -2.20
C LEU A 430 -5.46 44.49 -0.98
N HIS A 431 -6.74 44.21 -1.12
CA HIS A 431 -7.74 44.38 -0.07
C HIS A 431 -8.05 43.05 0.56
N LEU A 432 -7.92 42.98 1.90
CA LEU A 432 -8.22 41.76 2.66
C LEU A 432 -9.45 42.00 3.55
N VAL A 433 -10.52 41.22 3.35
CA VAL A 433 -11.71 41.24 4.19
C VAL A 433 -11.73 40.00 5.08
N VAL A 434 -11.68 40.23 6.38
CA VAL A 434 -11.65 39.16 7.39
C VAL A 434 -12.74 39.36 8.43
N GLN A 435 -13.21 38.27 9.04
CA GLN A 435 -14.14 38.34 10.13
C GLN A 435 -13.44 38.85 11.40
N GLN A 436 -14.08 39.76 12.15
CA GLN A 436 -13.50 40.60 13.21
C GLN A 436 -12.83 39.88 14.39
N ASN A 437 -12.96 38.55 14.52
CA ASN A 437 -12.50 37.73 15.65
C ASN A 437 -11.36 36.73 15.28
N SER A 438 -10.51 37.03 14.31
CA SER A 438 -9.43 36.10 14.05
C SER A 438 -8.15 36.46 14.82
N ASP A 439 -7.94 35.81 15.97
CA ASP A 439 -6.67 35.80 16.71
C ASP A 439 -5.47 35.33 15.85
N ALA A 440 -5.74 34.74 14.70
CA ALA A 440 -4.75 34.32 13.70
C ALA A 440 -3.99 35.50 13.07
N LEU A 441 -4.63 36.70 12.94
CA LEU A 441 -3.99 37.90 12.37
C LEU A 441 -2.94 38.53 13.30
N ARG A 442 -2.94 38.16 14.58
CA ARG A 442 -1.99 38.76 15.57
C ARG A 442 -0.70 37.95 15.73
N ARG A 443 -0.61 36.76 15.11
CA ARG A 443 0.53 35.83 15.28
C ARG A 443 1.36 35.62 14.02
N THR A 444 1.05 36.31 12.93
CA THR A 444 1.84 36.39 11.69
C THR A 444 2.37 37.79 11.50
#